data_0c9455e8f26764087f100424ab2ca656
#
_entry.id   0c9455e8f26764087f100424ab2ca656
#
_cell.length_a   1.000
_cell.length_b   1.000
_cell.length_c   1.000
_cell.angle_alpha   90.00
_cell.angle_beta   90.00
_cell.angle_gamma   90.00
#
_symmetry.space_group_name_H-M   'P 1'
#
loop_
_entity.id
_entity.type
_entity.pdbx_description
1 polymer ?
#
loop_
_entity_poly.entity_id
_entity_poly.type
_entity_poly.pdbx_seq_one_letter_code
_entity_poly.pdbx_strand_id
1 'polypeptide(L)'
;MTLPMTVTVFSRYSVGEKTWFQPTVLPGVLYRPYTGQNLTSSGPELTGKTGTLWIPARGGRRSPGALAAAAQKDGLFTLLPGDYLIPGTVSDGEPILAPLGEQYPDARRILAVTARIYGTALDHWEVEIA
;
A
#
# COMPACT_ATOMS: atom_id res chain seq x y z
N MET A 1 0.35 -1.13 22.69
CA MET A 1 1.58 -1.19 21.88
C MET A 1 1.27 -1.78 20.53
N THR A 2 1.79 -1.18 19.49
CA THR A 2 1.61 -1.68 18.14
C THR A 2 2.83 -2.51 17.76
N LEU A 3 2.58 -3.77 17.39
CA LEU A 3 3.67 -4.65 16.96
C LEU A 3 3.90 -4.48 15.47
N PRO A 4 5.16 -4.59 15.01
CA PRO A 4 5.44 -4.57 13.58
C PRO A 4 4.74 -5.72 12.88
N MET A 5 4.27 -5.47 11.69
CA MET A 5 3.62 -6.49 10.88
C MET A 5 4.20 -6.47 9.48
N THR A 6 3.87 -7.51 8.73
CA THR A 6 4.23 -7.60 7.32
C THR A 6 2.99 -7.37 6.50
N VAL A 7 3.12 -6.61 5.42
CA VAL A 7 2.02 -6.41 4.46
C VAL A 7 2.51 -6.74 3.07
N THR A 8 1.58 -7.11 2.21
CA THR A 8 1.84 -7.23 0.78
C THR A 8 1.17 -6.04 0.09
N VAL A 9 1.97 -5.26 -0.62
CA VAL A 9 1.47 -4.13 -1.40
C VAL A 9 1.25 -4.59 -2.83
N PHE A 10 0.08 -4.29 -3.38
CA PHE A 10 -0.23 -4.55 -4.79
C PHE A 10 -0.08 -3.24 -5.54
N SER A 11 1.00 -3.12 -6.26
CA SER A 11 1.37 -1.89 -6.97
C SER A 11 0.79 -1.90 -8.37
N ARG A 12 -0.05 -0.94 -8.68
CA ARG A 12 -0.73 -0.87 -9.96
C ARG A 12 0.19 -0.28 -11.02
N TYR A 13 0.24 -0.93 -12.16
CA TYR A 13 0.92 -0.40 -13.34
C TYR A 13 0.19 -0.87 -14.58
N SER A 14 0.44 -0.20 -15.69
CA SER A 14 -0.22 -0.52 -16.96
C SER A 14 0.81 -0.86 -18.03
N VAL A 15 0.48 -1.86 -18.83
CA VAL A 15 1.25 -2.22 -20.01
C VAL A 15 0.23 -2.30 -21.16
N GLY A 16 0.35 -1.38 -22.12
CA GLY A 16 -0.65 -1.24 -23.16
C GLY A 16 -2.00 -0.88 -22.56
N GLU A 17 -3.01 -1.66 -22.88
CA GLU A 17 -4.37 -1.43 -22.38
C GLU A 17 -4.69 -2.24 -21.13
N LYS A 18 -3.73 -3.03 -20.64
CA LYS A 18 -3.96 -3.90 -19.48
C LYS A 18 -3.38 -3.29 -18.23
N THR A 19 -4.09 -3.46 -17.13
CA THR A 19 -3.66 -3.03 -15.79
C THR A 19 -3.28 -4.26 -14.99
N TRP A 20 -2.12 -4.18 -14.36
CA TRP A 20 -1.56 -5.25 -13.54
C TRP A 20 -1.28 -4.76 -12.15
N PHE A 21 -1.19 -5.69 -11.20
CA PHE A 21 -0.78 -5.41 -9.84
C PHE A 21 0.45 -6.27 -9.51
N GLN A 22 1.54 -5.61 -9.13
CA GLN A 22 2.76 -6.30 -8.71
C GLN A 22 2.73 -6.45 -7.19
N PRO A 23 2.69 -7.68 -6.66
CA PRO A 23 2.76 -7.87 -5.23
C PRO A 23 4.19 -7.72 -4.73
N THR A 24 4.37 -6.99 -3.64
CA THR A 24 5.67 -6.83 -3.00
C THR A 24 5.47 -6.86 -1.50
N VAL A 25 6.26 -7.66 -0.82
CA VAL A 25 6.16 -7.85 0.63
C VAL A 25 6.99 -6.79 1.34
N LEU A 26 6.37 -6.07 2.26
CA LEU A 26 7.02 -5.05 3.06
C LEU A 26 6.92 -5.43 4.54
N PRO A 27 8.03 -5.84 5.15
CA PRO A 27 8.05 -6.14 6.58
C PRO A 27 8.25 -4.89 7.42
N GLY A 28 8.00 -5.01 8.71
CA GLY A 28 8.31 -3.93 9.66
C GLY A 28 7.34 -2.76 9.62
N VAL A 29 6.13 -2.98 9.17
CA VAL A 29 5.10 -1.94 9.05
C VAL A 29 4.32 -1.85 10.35
N LEU A 30 4.02 -0.63 10.79
CA LEU A 30 3.17 -0.41 11.95
C LEU A 30 1.77 0.01 11.49
N TYR A 31 0.75 -0.62 12.05
CA TYR A 31 -0.63 -0.33 11.72
C TYR A 31 -1.34 0.30 12.90
N ARG A 32 -2.00 1.42 12.65
CA ARG A 32 -2.83 2.09 13.63
C ARG A 32 -4.26 2.11 13.08
N PRO A 33 -5.19 1.33 13.66
CA PRO A 33 -6.58 1.41 13.25
C PRO A 33 -7.15 2.79 13.48
N TYR A 34 -8.03 3.20 12.60
CA TYR A 34 -8.77 4.42 12.81
C TYR A 34 -9.85 4.14 13.85
N THR A 35 -9.78 4.84 14.96
CA THR A 35 -10.70 4.56 16.05
C THR A 35 -12.09 5.15 15.81
N GLY A 36 -12.18 6.18 15.03
CA GLY A 36 -13.48 6.70 14.62
C GLY A 36 -14.34 7.30 15.71
N GLN A 37 -13.84 7.43 16.91
CA GLN A 37 -14.68 8.01 17.96
C GLN A 37 -15.04 9.45 17.66
N ASN A 38 -14.37 10.06 16.78
CA ASN A 38 -14.73 11.37 16.31
C ASN A 38 -15.74 11.32 15.19
N LEU A 39 -16.43 10.25 15.11
CA LEU A 39 -17.47 10.08 14.13
C LEU A 39 -18.62 10.99 14.33
N THR A 40 -18.67 11.73 15.11
CA THR A 40 -19.74 12.65 15.36
C THR A 40 -20.43 13.07 14.10
N SER A 41 -20.91 14.15 14.10
CA SER A 41 -21.70 14.75 13.08
C SER A 41 -21.04 14.85 11.73
N SER A 42 -19.77 14.74 11.65
CA SER A 42 -19.11 14.98 10.39
C SER A 42 -18.77 13.70 9.65
N GLY A 43 -19.55 12.70 9.83
CA GLY A 43 -19.32 11.39 9.30
C GLY A 43 -18.81 11.26 7.88
N PRO A 44 -19.19 12.06 6.93
CA PRO A 44 -18.80 11.82 5.54
C PRO A 44 -17.31 11.78 5.29
N GLU A 45 -16.56 12.59 5.96
CA GLU A 45 -15.11 12.62 5.75
C GLU A 45 -14.42 11.37 6.28
N LEU A 46 -15.10 10.57 7.04
CA LEU A 46 -14.55 9.34 7.58
C LEU A 46 -14.80 8.17 6.67
N THR A 47 -15.48 8.40 5.58
CA THR A 47 -15.91 7.33 4.70
C THR A 47 -14.70 6.61 4.11
N GLY A 48 -14.67 5.31 4.31
CA GLY A 48 -13.67 4.44 3.72
C GLY A 48 -12.37 4.32 4.47
N LYS A 49 -12.05 5.24 5.38
CA LYS A 49 -10.79 5.15 6.09
C LYS A 49 -10.89 4.17 7.24
N THR A 50 -10.03 3.16 7.27
CA THR A 50 -9.99 2.18 8.35
C THR A 50 -8.73 2.26 9.20
N GLY A 51 -7.66 2.87 8.71
CA GLY A 51 -6.45 3.01 9.51
C GLY A 51 -5.33 3.69 8.76
N THR A 52 -4.21 3.79 9.44
CA THR A 52 -3.00 4.38 8.91
C THR A 52 -1.86 3.39 9.10
N LEU A 53 -1.06 3.21 8.07
CA LEU A 53 0.15 2.41 8.14
C LEU A 53 1.35 3.33 8.18
N TRP A 54 2.30 2.97 9.01
CA TRP A 54 3.57 3.63 9.09
C TRP A 54 4.62 2.69 8.51
N ILE A 55 5.07 2.99 7.30
CA ILE A 55 6.00 2.13 6.56
C ILE A 55 7.38 2.78 6.60
N PRO A 56 8.35 2.19 7.31
CA PRO A 56 9.72 2.74 7.30
C PRO A 56 10.24 2.85 5.88
N ALA A 57 10.85 3.97 5.57
CA ALA A 57 11.37 4.22 4.23
C ALA A 57 12.45 3.21 3.88
N ARG A 58 12.41 2.75 2.65
CA ARG A 58 13.35 1.73 2.14
C ARG A 58 13.47 1.91 0.63
N GLY A 59 14.47 1.26 0.06
CA GLY A 59 14.61 1.26 -1.39
C GLY A 59 13.51 0.46 -2.05
N GLY A 60 13.35 0.65 -3.36
CA GLY A 60 12.39 -0.11 -4.15
C GLY A 60 11.15 0.65 -4.55
N ARG A 61 10.88 1.80 -3.94
CA ARG A 61 9.73 2.62 -4.34
C ARG A 61 9.98 3.24 -5.71
N ARG A 62 9.00 3.09 -6.60
CA ARG A 62 9.09 3.56 -7.99
C ARG A 62 7.79 4.23 -8.40
N SER A 63 7.83 5.00 -9.49
CA SER A 63 6.61 5.44 -10.14
C SER A 63 5.97 4.29 -10.91
N PRO A 64 4.67 4.36 -11.22
CA PRO A 64 4.03 3.31 -12.01
C PRO A 64 4.70 3.08 -13.36
N GLY A 65 5.14 4.15 -14.02
CA GLY A 65 5.83 4.02 -15.30
C GLY A 65 7.17 3.30 -15.17
N ALA A 66 7.93 3.62 -14.13
CA ALA A 66 9.21 2.95 -13.90
C ALA A 66 9.01 1.48 -13.54
N LEU A 67 7.96 1.18 -12.76
CA LEU A 67 7.64 -0.20 -12.43
C LEU A 67 7.25 -0.97 -13.68
N ALA A 68 6.42 -0.39 -14.54
CA ALA A 68 6.01 -1.04 -15.79
C ALA A 68 7.20 -1.32 -16.69
N ALA A 69 8.17 -0.43 -16.73
CA ALA A 69 9.35 -0.56 -17.59
C ALA A 69 10.42 -1.47 -17.02
N ALA A 70 10.35 -1.82 -15.74
CA ALA A 70 11.39 -2.63 -15.11
C ALA A 70 11.36 -4.06 -15.63
N ALA A 71 12.51 -4.59 -16.01
CA ALA A 71 12.64 -5.98 -16.43
C ALA A 71 12.47 -6.93 -15.26
N GLN A 72 12.94 -6.51 -14.08
CA GLN A 72 12.80 -7.26 -12.84
C GLN A 72 12.00 -6.39 -11.87
N LYS A 73 10.90 -6.94 -11.39
CA LYS A 73 10.00 -6.18 -10.51
C LYS A 73 10.07 -6.61 -9.05
N ASP A 74 10.86 -7.61 -8.74
CA ASP A 74 11.00 -8.10 -7.37
C ASP A 74 11.54 -6.99 -6.46
N GLY A 75 10.85 -6.75 -5.35
CA GLY A 75 11.25 -5.72 -4.41
C GLY A 75 10.90 -4.30 -4.82
N LEU A 76 10.37 -4.10 -6.03
CA LEU A 76 9.93 -2.79 -6.49
C LEU A 76 8.44 -2.62 -6.17
N PHE A 77 8.05 -1.40 -5.80
CA PHE A 77 6.66 -1.14 -5.47
C PHE A 77 6.34 0.33 -5.69
N THR A 78 5.05 0.62 -5.81
CA THR A 78 4.54 1.98 -5.77
C THR A 78 3.78 2.16 -4.46
N LEU A 79 3.64 3.40 -4.00
CA LEU A 79 2.76 3.75 -2.90
C LEU A 79 1.97 4.96 -3.34
N LEU A 80 0.82 4.72 -3.93
CA LEU A 80 -0.03 5.77 -4.48
C LEU A 80 -1.49 5.45 -4.19
N PRO A 81 -2.34 6.47 -4.12
CA PRO A 81 -3.78 6.22 -4.08
C PRO A 81 -4.20 5.33 -5.26
N GLY A 82 -5.01 4.34 -4.96
CA GLY A 82 -5.43 3.37 -5.98
C GLY A 82 -4.64 2.07 -5.96
N ASP A 83 -3.50 2.03 -5.30
CA ASP A 83 -2.84 0.77 -4.99
C ASP A 83 -3.58 0.09 -3.83
N TYR A 84 -3.27 -1.18 -3.60
CA TYR A 84 -3.92 -1.97 -2.56
C TYR A 84 -2.86 -2.62 -1.68
N LEU A 85 -3.26 -3.02 -0.50
CA LEU A 85 -2.41 -3.82 0.37
C LEU A 85 -3.25 -4.76 1.23
N ILE A 86 -2.60 -5.80 1.74
CA ILE A 86 -3.24 -6.78 2.59
C ILE A 86 -2.22 -7.24 3.65
N PRO A 87 -2.66 -7.52 4.89
CA PRO A 87 -1.73 -8.03 5.89
C PRO A 87 -1.18 -9.40 5.50
N GLY A 88 0.08 -9.61 5.85
CA GLY A 88 0.74 -10.89 5.64
C GLY A 88 1.44 -11.00 4.31
N THR A 89 2.00 -12.18 4.06
CA THR A 89 2.64 -12.53 2.81
C THR A 89 1.69 -13.48 2.07
N VAL A 90 0.98 -12.95 1.08
CA VAL A 90 -0.14 -13.69 0.47
C VAL A 90 0.10 -14.03 -0.99
N SER A 91 1.25 -13.71 -1.53
CA SER A 91 1.52 -13.88 -2.96
C SER A 91 2.93 -14.43 -3.16
N ASP A 92 3.11 -15.12 -4.28
CA ASP A 92 4.41 -15.65 -4.69
C ASP A 92 5.22 -14.63 -5.51
N GLY A 93 4.71 -13.41 -5.67
CA GLY A 93 5.40 -12.38 -6.42
C GLY A 93 4.98 -12.24 -7.88
N GLU A 94 4.09 -13.09 -8.35
CA GLU A 94 3.65 -13.03 -9.74
C GLU A 94 2.66 -11.87 -9.93
N PRO A 95 2.80 -11.10 -11.02
CA PRO A 95 1.85 -10.03 -11.31
C PRO A 95 0.43 -10.57 -11.49
N ILE A 96 -0.54 -9.77 -11.06
CA ILE A 96 -1.95 -10.13 -11.10
C ILE A 96 -2.66 -9.19 -12.05
N LEU A 97 -3.37 -9.74 -13.02
CA LEU A 97 -4.15 -8.94 -13.96
C LEU A 97 -5.40 -8.40 -13.24
N ALA A 98 -5.70 -7.13 -13.42
CA ALA A 98 -6.91 -6.55 -12.86
C ALA A 98 -8.16 -7.27 -13.38
N PRO A 99 -9.23 -7.38 -12.57
CA PRO A 99 -9.40 -6.75 -11.27
C PRO A 99 -8.79 -7.56 -10.12
N LEU A 100 -8.21 -6.86 -9.18
CA LEU A 100 -7.55 -7.49 -8.04
C LEU A 100 -8.55 -8.12 -7.06
N GLY A 101 -9.69 -7.51 -6.91
CA GLY A 101 -10.68 -7.91 -5.92
C GLY A 101 -11.23 -9.31 -6.09
N GLU A 102 -11.15 -9.89 -7.29
CA GLU A 102 -11.59 -11.26 -7.51
C GLU A 102 -10.69 -12.26 -6.78
N GLN A 103 -9.40 -11.99 -6.74
CA GLN A 103 -8.44 -12.88 -6.11
C GLN A 103 -8.19 -12.50 -4.64
N TYR A 104 -8.21 -11.22 -4.33
CA TYR A 104 -7.95 -10.71 -3.00
C TYR A 104 -9.06 -9.75 -2.56
N PRO A 105 -10.24 -10.27 -2.21
CA PRO A 105 -11.36 -9.41 -1.83
C PRO A 105 -11.12 -8.61 -0.55
N ASP A 106 -10.19 -9.05 0.30
CA ASP A 106 -9.88 -8.37 1.55
C ASP A 106 -8.78 -7.31 1.39
N ALA A 107 -8.25 -7.12 0.20
CA ALA A 107 -7.24 -6.09 -0.01
C ALA A 107 -7.83 -4.71 0.24
N ARG A 108 -7.08 -3.87 0.94
CA ARG A 108 -7.50 -2.52 1.30
C ARG A 108 -6.89 -1.53 0.34
N ARG A 109 -7.70 -0.59 -0.11
CA ARG A 109 -7.24 0.43 -1.05
C ARG A 109 -6.47 1.52 -0.32
N ILE A 110 -5.36 1.96 -0.90
CA ILE A 110 -4.62 3.10 -0.41
C ILE A 110 -5.37 4.36 -0.80
N LEU A 111 -5.66 5.20 0.17
CA LEU A 111 -6.40 6.45 -0.01
C LEU A 111 -5.46 7.65 -0.14
N ALA A 112 -4.39 7.68 0.65
CA ALA A 112 -3.46 8.79 0.66
C ALA A 112 -2.11 8.32 1.17
N VAL A 113 -1.04 8.96 0.70
CA VAL A 113 0.32 8.67 1.13
C VAL A 113 1.01 9.98 1.44
N THR A 114 1.61 10.07 2.62
CA THR A 114 2.38 11.23 3.04
C THR A 114 3.81 10.78 3.34
N ALA A 115 4.77 11.40 2.67
CA ALA A 115 6.18 11.11 2.92
C ALA A 115 6.67 11.96 4.10
N ARG A 116 7.31 11.31 5.06
CA ARG A 116 7.94 11.95 6.21
C ARG A 116 9.43 11.65 6.14
N ILE A 117 10.12 12.31 5.21
CA ILE A 117 11.51 12.03 4.91
C ILE A 117 12.35 13.23 5.35
N TYR A 118 13.15 13.03 6.36
CA TYR A 118 13.99 14.07 6.96
C TYR A 118 15.48 13.72 6.91
N GLY A 119 15.83 12.60 6.29
CA GLY A 119 17.21 12.15 6.24
C GLY A 119 17.66 11.45 7.51
N THR A 120 16.72 10.89 8.27
CA THR A 120 17.03 10.21 9.54
C THR A 120 16.59 8.76 9.49
N ALA A 121 16.95 8.02 10.54
CA ALA A 121 16.50 6.63 10.68
C ALA A 121 14.99 6.52 10.92
N LEU A 122 14.31 7.62 11.17
CA LEU A 122 12.87 7.64 11.39
C LEU A 122 12.08 7.98 10.15
N ASP A 123 12.74 8.08 9.02
CA ASP A 123 12.05 8.34 7.74
C ASP A 123 11.03 7.26 7.45
N HIS A 124 9.85 7.66 7.01
CA HIS A 124 8.76 6.73 6.75
C HIS A 124 7.73 7.34 5.82
N TRP A 125 6.84 6.48 5.35
CA TRP A 125 5.63 6.89 4.63
C TRP A 125 4.43 6.58 5.51
N GLU A 126 3.53 7.55 5.63
CA GLU A 126 2.25 7.35 6.30
C GLU A 126 1.20 7.09 5.23
N VAL A 127 0.56 5.93 5.31
CA VAL A 127 -0.37 5.46 4.29
C VAL A 127 -1.75 5.31 4.92
N GLU A 128 -2.72 6.04 4.40
CA GLU A 128 -4.11 5.90 4.85
C GLU A 128 -4.81 4.90 3.96
N ILE A 129 -5.51 3.97 4.58
CA ILE A 129 -6.17 2.87 3.86
C ILE A 129 -7.66 2.84 4.14
N ALA A 130 -8.38 2.30 3.18
CA ALA A 130 -9.83 2.13 3.27
C ALA A 130 -10.23 0.97 4.18
#